data_b160fcbb3fd4bb697e99feee75fea362
#
_entry.id   b160fcbb3fd4bb697e99feee75fea362
#
_cell.length_a   1.000
_cell.length_b   1.000
_cell.length_c   1.000
_cell.angle_alpha   90.00
_cell.angle_beta   90.00
_cell.angle_gamma   90.00
#
_symmetry.space_group_name_H-M   'P 1'
#
loop_
_entity.id
_entity.type
_entity.pdbx_description
1 polymer ?
#
loop_
_entity_poly.entity_id
_entity_poly.type
_entity_poly.pdbx_seq_one_letter_code
_entity_poly.pdbx_strand_id
1 'polypeptide(L)'
;MIRKKKKPTVITTPNGEPNMVKVGYRDIEIEWVTPDFKLDELTDCFGQYKAREGVIQIQDSLCGQEKANTVLHEIMHACCYGAGLNQADMPLKDEDKEEIVINQLSNYLMGVFRDNPWFLDYIKKNMNENNK
;
A
#
# COMPACT_ATOMS: atom_id res chain seq x y z
N MET A 1 -16.44 21.35 15.77
CA MET A 1 -15.16 21.69 16.08
C MET A 1 -14.19 21.53 14.96
N ILE A 2 -13.26 22.38 14.86
CA ILE A 2 -12.35 22.31 13.85
C ILE A 2 -11.08 21.73 14.21
N ARG A 3 -10.68 20.78 13.52
CA ARG A 3 -9.47 20.15 13.80
C ARG A 3 -8.38 20.96 13.17
N LYS A 4 -7.34 21.18 13.87
CA LYS A 4 -6.24 21.85 13.36
C LYS A 4 -5.67 21.10 12.25
N LYS A 5 -5.53 21.66 11.13
CA LYS A 5 -5.03 20.98 10.03
C LYS A 5 -3.57 20.99 10.02
N LYS A 6 -2.99 19.89 9.87
CA LYS A 6 -1.60 19.76 9.76
C LYS A 6 -1.35 19.98 8.36
N LYS A 7 -0.51 20.74 7.87
CA LYS A 7 -0.25 20.85 6.53
C LYS A 7 1.03 20.45 6.12
N PRO A 8 1.47 19.43 6.38
CA PRO A 8 2.81 19.04 6.13
C PRO A 8 3.10 18.38 4.85
N THR A 9 2.12 17.97 4.16
CA THR A 9 2.36 17.14 3.00
C THR A 9 1.80 17.77 1.75
N VAL A 10 2.57 17.73 0.69
CA VAL A 10 2.13 18.21 -0.60
C VAL A 10 1.75 17.00 -1.42
N ILE A 11 0.53 16.96 -1.90
CA ILE A 11 0.05 15.85 -2.68
C ILE A 11 0.34 16.08 -4.14
N THR A 12 0.95 15.11 -4.77
CA THR A 12 1.27 15.22 -6.18
C THR A 12 0.65 14.05 -6.93
N THR A 13 0.66 14.10 -8.24
CA THR A 13 0.20 13.00 -9.05
C THR A 13 1.22 12.83 -10.15
N PRO A 14 2.27 12.09 -9.88
CA PRO A 14 3.33 11.91 -10.88
C PRO A 14 2.77 11.25 -12.12
N ASN A 15 3.37 11.56 -13.23
CA ASN A 15 2.91 11.05 -14.49
C ASN A 15 2.95 9.55 -14.52
N GLY A 16 1.85 8.95 -14.93
CA GLY A 16 1.81 7.50 -15.08
C GLY A 16 1.58 6.72 -13.80
N GLU A 17 1.49 7.40 -12.67
CA GLU A 17 1.25 6.67 -11.42
C GLU A 17 -0.23 6.55 -11.15
N PRO A 18 -0.65 5.46 -10.53
CA PRO A 18 -2.07 5.27 -10.24
C PRO A 18 -2.52 6.16 -9.09
N ASN A 19 -3.77 6.53 -9.10
CA ASN A 19 -4.33 7.33 -8.00
C ASN A 19 -5.44 6.59 -7.26
N MET A 20 -5.67 5.33 -7.58
CA MET A 20 -6.69 4.56 -6.92
C MET A 20 -6.43 3.08 -7.08
N VAL A 21 -6.77 2.29 -6.07
CA VAL A 21 -6.73 0.85 -6.18
C VAL A 21 -7.98 0.30 -5.52
N LYS A 22 -8.58 -0.69 -6.17
CA LYS A 22 -9.77 -1.32 -5.61
C LYS A 22 -9.35 -2.55 -4.84
N VAL A 23 -9.71 -2.60 -3.57
CA VAL A 23 -9.38 -3.74 -2.72
C VAL A 23 -10.71 -4.25 -2.16
N GLY A 24 -11.12 -5.42 -2.60
CA GLY A 24 -12.45 -5.92 -2.28
C GLY A 24 -13.48 -5.00 -2.91
N TYR A 25 -14.37 -4.47 -2.11
CA TYR A 25 -15.39 -3.56 -2.64
C TYR A 25 -15.04 -2.09 -2.39
N ARG A 26 -13.87 -1.82 -1.82
CA ARG A 26 -13.49 -0.45 -1.51
C ARG A 26 -12.57 0.13 -2.57
N ASP A 27 -12.82 1.38 -2.91
CA ASP A 27 -11.92 2.13 -3.78
C ASP A 27 -11.03 2.94 -2.86
N ILE A 28 -9.76 2.64 -2.88
CA ILE A 28 -8.80 3.29 -1.99
C ILE A 28 -7.97 4.27 -2.80
N GLU A 29 -7.92 5.51 -2.32
CA GLU A 29 -7.16 6.54 -3.01
C GLU A 29 -5.69 6.35 -2.79
N ILE A 30 -4.88 6.61 -3.79
CA ILE A 30 -3.43 6.59 -3.62
C ILE A 30 -2.95 8.02 -3.80
N GLU A 31 -2.37 8.56 -2.74
CA GLU A 31 -1.85 9.92 -2.75
C GLU A 31 -0.33 9.88 -2.77
N TRP A 32 0.25 10.55 -3.75
CA TRP A 32 1.70 10.64 -3.85
C TRP A 32 2.09 11.95 -3.20
N VAL A 33 2.89 11.87 -2.15
CA VAL A 33 3.10 13.04 -1.30
C VAL A 33 4.56 13.40 -1.14
N THR A 34 4.81 14.69 -0.98
CA THR A 34 6.16 15.18 -0.70
C THR A 34 6.15 15.55 0.78
N PRO A 35 6.90 14.85 1.61
CA PRO A 35 6.84 15.11 3.05
C PRO A 35 7.45 16.44 3.44
N ASP A 36 6.87 17.03 4.48
CA ASP A 36 7.43 18.22 5.09
C ASP A 36 8.20 17.67 6.29
N PHE A 37 9.49 17.65 6.20
CA PHE A 37 10.33 16.99 7.21
C PHE A 37 10.16 17.50 8.63
N LYS A 38 9.51 18.59 8.82
CA LYS A 38 9.31 19.07 10.17
C LYS A 38 7.98 18.64 10.76
N LEU A 39 6.99 18.39 9.94
CA LEU A 39 5.66 18.14 10.44
C LEU A 39 4.99 16.88 9.94
N ASP A 40 5.52 16.28 8.93
CA ASP A 40 4.84 15.18 8.27
C ASP A 40 5.15 13.84 8.89
N GLU A 41 4.13 13.02 9.04
CA GLU A 41 4.31 11.68 9.54
C GLU A 41 5.11 10.80 8.61
N LEU A 42 5.19 11.16 7.36
CA LEU A 42 5.94 10.35 6.40
C LEU A 42 7.42 10.64 6.40
N THR A 43 7.91 11.50 7.29
CA THR A 43 9.34 11.75 7.32
C THR A 43 10.12 10.48 7.66
N ASP A 44 9.51 9.57 8.41
CA ASP A 44 10.20 8.37 8.83
C ASP A 44 9.73 7.11 8.14
N CYS A 45 8.92 7.19 7.14
CA CYS A 45 8.46 6.00 6.43
C CYS A 45 8.15 6.35 4.99
N PHE A 46 8.17 5.33 4.15
CA PHE A 46 7.96 5.55 2.73
C PHE A 46 6.49 5.62 2.33
N GLY A 47 5.62 5.05 3.14
CA GLY A 47 4.20 5.06 2.83
C GLY A 47 3.37 4.71 4.05
N GLN A 48 2.05 4.83 3.90
CA GLN A 48 1.16 4.58 5.02
C GLN A 48 -0.25 4.32 4.53
N TYR A 49 -0.92 3.36 5.14
CA TYR A 49 -2.32 3.06 4.83
C TYR A 49 -3.18 3.60 5.95
N LYS A 50 -4.14 4.44 5.62
CA LYS A 50 -5.08 4.99 6.59
C LYS A 50 -6.42 4.32 6.37
N ALA A 51 -6.69 3.30 7.14
CA ALA A 51 -7.85 2.45 6.92
C ALA A 51 -9.17 3.20 6.99
N ARG A 52 -9.31 4.05 7.98
CA ARG A 52 -10.58 4.75 8.12
C ARG A 52 -10.86 5.67 6.99
N GLU A 53 -9.86 6.35 6.49
CA GLU A 53 -10.03 7.29 5.40
C GLU A 53 -10.06 6.61 4.04
N GLY A 54 -9.59 5.38 3.97
CA GLY A 54 -9.51 4.70 2.68
C GLY A 54 -8.46 5.30 1.78
N VAL A 55 -7.29 5.61 2.34
CA VAL A 55 -6.23 6.28 1.61
C VAL A 55 -4.90 5.60 1.85
N ILE A 56 -4.12 5.48 0.80
CA ILE A 56 -2.74 5.05 0.89
C ILE A 56 -1.89 6.25 0.48
N GLN A 57 -0.92 6.61 1.30
CA GLN A 57 0.00 7.68 0.96
C GLN A 57 1.36 7.10 0.68
N ILE A 58 1.99 7.53 -0.40
CA ILE A 58 3.30 7.06 -0.82
C ILE A 58 4.18 8.27 -1.06
N GLN A 59 5.41 8.23 -0.59
CA GLN A 59 6.34 9.33 -0.85
C GLN A 59 6.64 9.39 -2.34
N ASP A 60 6.50 10.55 -2.93
CA ASP A 60 6.62 10.70 -4.37
C ASP A 60 8.07 10.70 -4.86
N SER A 61 9.02 10.69 -3.95
CA SER A 61 10.42 10.64 -4.33
C SER A 61 10.94 9.23 -4.55
N LEU A 62 10.13 8.22 -4.21
CA LEU A 62 10.58 6.85 -4.38
C LEU A 62 10.60 6.45 -5.84
N CYS A 63 11.44 5.51 -6.19
CA CYS A 63 11.49 5.02 -7.56
C CYS A 63 11.94 3.56 -7.58
N GLY A 64 11.73 2.92 -8.71
CA GLY A 64 12.20 1.56 -8.93
C GLY A 64 11.60 0.56 -7.98
N GLN A 65 12.42 -0.37 -7.53
CA GLN A 65 11.95 -1.44 -6.68
C GLN A 65 11.43 -0.92 -5.34
N GLU A 66 12.03 0.12 -4.83
CA GLU A 66 11.60 0.68 -3.55
C GLU A 66 10.18 1.22 -3.65
N LYS A 67 9.87 1.90 -4.75
CA LYS A 67 8.52 2.39 -4.96
C LYS A 67 7.53 1.24 -5.09
N ALA A 68 7.87 0.25 -5.91
CA ALA A 68 6.98 -0.89 -6.13
C ALA A 68 6.73 -1.66 -4.84
N ASN A 69 7.78 -1.86 -4.06
CA ASN A 69 7.65 -2.58 -2.81
C ASN A 69 6.80 -1.81 -1.81
N THR A 70 6.94 -0.50 -1.77
CA THR A 70 6.14 0.31 -0.86
C THR A 70 4.67 0.26 -1.22
N VAL A 71 4.36 0.33 -2.51
CA VAL A 71 2.96 0.23 -2.96
C VAL A 71 2.40 -1.14 -2.59
N LEU A 72 3.16 -2.20 -2.85
CA LEU A 72 2.71 -3.55 -2.51
C LEU A 72 2.48 -3.69 -1.01
N HIS A 73 3.39 -3.17 -0.21
CA HIS A 73 3.30 -3.24 1.25
C HIS A 73 2.00 -2.60 1.74
N GLU A 74 1.69 -1.41 1.24
CA GLU A 74 0.49 -0.72 1.71
C GLU A 74 -0.79 -1.39 1.20
N ILE A 75 -0.76 -1.94 0.00
CA ILE A 75 -1.90 -2.68 -0.51
C ILE A 75 -2.11 -3.94 0.33
N MET A 76 -1.05 -4.57 0.79
CA MET A 76 -1.18 -5.75 1.64
C MET A 76 -1.81 -5.40 2.99
N HIS A 77 -1.50 -4.22 3.56
CA HIS A 77 -2.21 -3.77 4.75
C HIS A 77 -3.71 -3.62 4.47
N ALA A 78 -4.04 -3.07 3.30
CA ALA A 78 -5.44 -2.92 2.93
C ALA A 78 -6.12 -4.28 2.76
N CYS A 79 -5.39 -5.26 2.25
CA CYS A 79 -5.93 -6.61 2.13
C CYS A 79 -6.16 -7.24 3.49
N CYS A 80 -5.25 -7.03 4.43
CA CYS A 80 -5.43 -7.54 5.79
C CYS A 80 -6.67 -6.94 6.42
N TYR A 81 -6.86 -5.66 6.24
CA TYR A 81 -8.02 -4.99 6.79
C TYR A 81 -9.30 -5.53 6.16
N GLY A 82 -9.32 -5.62 4.84
CA GLY A 82 -10.51 -6.11 4.14
C GLY A 82 -10.84 -7.57 4.44
N ALA A 83 -9.79 -8.38 4.68
CA ALA A 83 -9.99 -9.79 4.98
C ALA A 83 -10.30 -10.03 6.46
N GLY A 84 -10.27 -9.00 7.28
CA GLY A 84 -10.56 -9.15 8.70
C GLY A 84 -9.45 -9.78 9.50
N LEU A 85 -8.24 -9.86 8.97
CA LEU A 85 -7.14 -10.52 9.65
C LEU A 85 -6.68 -9.78 10.89
N ASN A 86 -7.00 -8.50 11.02
CA ASN A 86 -6.60 -7.71 12.16
C ASN A 86 -7.75 -7.45 13.13
N GLN A 87 -8.82 -8.21 13.02
CA GLN A 87 -9.93 -8.09 13.95
C GLN A 87 -9.60 -8.85 15.24
N ALA A 88 -10.46 -8.67 16.24
CA ALA A 88 -10.27 -9.35 17.53
C ALA A 88 -10.18 -10.84 17.30
N ASP A 89 -9.25 -11.46 17.97
CA ASP A 89 -9.02 -12.91 17.92
C ASP A 89 -8.49 -13.41 16.58
N MET A 90 -8.09 -12.54 15.70
CA MET A 90 -7.51 -12.94 14.45
C MET A 90 -5.98 -12.87 14.52
N PRO A 91 -5.29 -13.60 13.66
CA PRO A 91 -3.83 -13.71 13.77
C PRO A 91 -3.04 -12.43 13.72
N LEU A 92 -3.54 -11.42 13.04
CA LEU A 92 -2.81 -10.17 12.90
C LEU A 92 -3.48 -9.02 13.62
N LYS A 93 -4.14 -9.32 14.73
CA LYS A 93 -4.75 -8.29 15.52
C LYS A 93 -3.71 -7.31 16.04
N ASP A 94 -2.54 -7.80 16.40
CA ASP A 94 -1.47 -6.97 16.94
C ASP A 94 -0.82 -6.24 15.77
N GLU A 95 -0.82 -4.92 15.81
CA GLU A 95 -0.28 -4.11 14.73
C GLU A 95 1.18 -4.38 14.45
N ASP A 96 1.96 -4.66 15.48
CA ASP A 96 3.38 -4.93 15.27
C ASP A 96 3.56 -6.24 14.53
N LYS A 97 2.73 -7.23 14.83
CA LYS A 97 2.82 -8.50 14.14
C LYS A 97 2.37 -8.39 12.70
N GLU A 98 1.33 -7.60 12.46
CA GLU A 98 0.89 -7.38 11.09
C GLU A 98 2.01 -6.72 10.29
N GLU A 99 2.67 -5.73 10.88
CA GLU A 99 3.73 -5.02 10.18
C GLU A 99 4.89 -5.95 9.87
N ILE A 100 5.26 -6.82 10.79
CA ILE A 100 6.34 -7.77 10.55
C ILE A 100 6.00 -8.71 9.42
N VAL A 101 4.80 -9.28 9.46
CA VAL A 101 4.38 -10.24 8.44
C VAL A 101 4.36 -9.59 7.07
N ILE A 102 3.76 -8.41 6.97
CA ILE A 102 3.64 -7.74 5.69
C ILE A 102 5.01 -7.32 5.17
N ASN A 103 5.86 -6.80 6.05
CA ASN A 103 7.17 -6.35 5.63
C ASN A 103 7.99 -7.51 5.09
N GLN A 104 7.99 -8.63 5.80
CA GLN A 104 8.75 -9.78 5.37
C GLN A 104 8.19 -10.37 4.08
N LEU A 105 6.87 -10.48 3.98
CA LEU A 105 6.27 -11.06 2.79
C LEU A 105 6.41 -10.15 1.57
N SER A 106 6.22 -8.85 1.73
CA SER A 106 6.32 -7.98 0.56
C SER A 106 7.74 -8.00 0.02
N ASN A 107 8.73 -8.00 0.92
CA ASN A 107 10.12 -8.04 0.48
C ASN A 107 10.43 -9.32 -0.28
N TYR A 108 9.94 -10.45 0.23
CA TYR A 108 10.19 -11.72 -0.43
C TYR A 108 9.43 -11.85 -1.74
N LEU A 109 8.18 -11.37 -1.76
CA LEU A 109 7.38 -11.43 -2.98
C LEU A 109 7.98 -10.56 -4.08
N MET A 110 8.56 -9.42 -3.72
CA MET A 110 9.22 -8.60 -4.74
C MET A 110 10.32 -9.39 -5.43
N GLY A 111 11.04 -10.21 -4.67
CA GLY A 111 12.05 -11.08 -5.26
C GLY A 111 11.45 -12.11 -6.20
N VAL A 112 10.32 -12.70 -5.79
CA VAL A 112 9.64 -13.68 -6.64
C VAL A 112 9.23 -13.05 -7.97
N PHE A 113 8.64 -11.87 -7.90
CA PHE A 113 8.20 -11.19 -9.13
C PHE A 113 9.37 -10.80 -10.01
N ARG A 114 10.45 -10.30 -9.40
CA ARG A 114 11.62 -9.89 -10.16
C ARG A 114 12.28 -11.07 -10.86
N ASP A 115 12.39 -12.18 -10.15
CA ASP A 115 13.11 -13.33 -10.66
C ASP A 115 12.26 -14.25 -11.52
N ASN A 116 10.97 -14.05 -11.53
CA ASN A 116 10.03 -14.88 -12.29
C ASN A 116 9.05 -13.97 -13.04
N PRO A 117 9.52 -13.28 -14.07
CA PRO A 117 8.68 -12.28 -14.75
C PRO A 117 7.39 -12.86 -15.34
N TRP A 118 7.36 -14.16 -15.58
CA TRP A 118 6.16 -14.79 -16.11
C TRP A 118 5.02 -14.90 -15.11
N PHE A 119 5.33 -14.78 -13.82
CA PHE A 119 4.35 -15.14 -12.78
C PHE A 119 3.14 -14.22 -12.71
N LEU A 120 3.36 -12.93 -12.68
CA LEU A 120 2.24 -11.98 -12.66
C LEU A 120 1.41 -12.08 -13.93
N ASP A 121 2.08 -12.27 -15.06
CA ASP A 121 1.36 -12.43 -16.32
C ASP A 121 0.53 -13.70 -16.33
N TYR A 122 1.07 -14.76 -15.75
CA TYR A 122 0.37 -16.03 -15.65
C TYR A 122 -0.91 -15.87 -14.82
N ILE A 123 -0.82 -15.22 -13.68
CA ILE A 123 -1.99 -15.00 -12.84
C ILE A 123 -3.04 -14.20 -13.61
N LYS A 124 -2.60 -13.12 -14.21
CA LYS A 124 -3.51 -12.24 -14.92
C LYS A 124 -4.20 -12.96 -16.06
N LYS A 125 -3.44 -13.71 -16.81
CA LYS A 125 -3.99 -14.43 -17.95
C LYS A 125 -5.06 -15.42 -17.50
N ASN A 126 -4.76 -16.21 -16.48
CA ASN A 126 -5.69 -17.23 -16.06
C ASN A 126 -6.93 -16.67 -15.38
N MET A 127 -6.81 -15.53 -14.73
CA MET A 127 -7.97 -14.89 -14.16
C MET A 127 -8.92 -14.42 -15.26
N ASN A 128 -8.38 -14.09 -16.40
CA ASN A 128 -9.21 -13.56 -17.48
C ASN A 128 -9.78 -14.64 -18.40
N GLU A 129 -9.30 -15.86 -18.26
CA GLU A 129 -9.77 -16.93 -19.11
C GLU A 129 -10.77 -17.86 -18.49
N ASN A 130 -11.08 -17.69 -17.25
CA ASN A 130 -11.85 -18.66 -16.57
C ASN A 130 -13.30 -18.71 -16.91
N ASN A 131 -13.75 -17.85 -17.74
CA ASN A 131 -15.15 -17.83 -18.03
C ASN A 131 -15.55 -18.59 -19.26
N LYS A 132 -14.65 -19.33 -19.78
CA LYS A 132 -14.97 -20.07 -20.97
C LYS A 132 -15.82 -21.23 -20.67
#